data_8ed75451638a356ce1876da1fbff503f
#
_entry.id   8ed75451638a356ce1876da1fbff503f
#
_cell.length_a   1.000
_cell.length_b   1.000
_cell.length_c   1.000
_cell.angle_alpha   90.00
_cell.angle_beta   90.00
_cell.angle_gamma   90.00
#
_symmetry.space_group_name_H-M   'P 1'
#
loop_
_entity.id
_entity.type
_entity.pdbx_description
1 polymer ?
#
loop_
_entity_poly.entity_id
_entity_poly.type
_entity_poly.pdbx_seq_one_letter_code
_entity_poly.pdbx_strand_id
1 'polypeptide(L)'
;QDLLMRQTGYSLLRSNDNGDTWEGPFPVNTAPVARENSGGCSVGGSGGGHIVELPDGGLLMPLEGAITLDQTAYAPGGVGELCRVFTLRSDDGGNNWEYWATVAFDPANVVYMSEPSMTRLQSGKLVCMWRVQIRPGFRFDNMWFATSEDDGASWSRPARTPLWGYPPDLIQLQDGRVLAVYGYRRDEFGVRGCVSEDGESWSKDNEFTISTGGDADPSVVNQYWHTAYPSVVQCEDGTVVVAYHEYSKGELPLQEMWVTRFKMG
;
A
#
# COMPACT_ATOMS: atom_id res chain seq x y z
N GLN A 1 -0.21 -14.95 28.80
CA GLN A 1 -0.57 -13.51 28.71
C GLN A 1 -0.72 -13.20 27.24
N ASP A 2 -1.95 -13.07 26.76
CA ASP A 2 -2.21 -12.62 25.41
C ASP A 2 -1.78 -11.17 25.30
N LEU A 3 -0.71 -10.92 24.57
CA LEU A 3 -0.31 -9.58 24.15
C LEU A 3 -1.34 -9.06 23.16
N LEU A 4 -2.35 -8.37 23.65
CA LEU A 4 -3.26 -7.60 22.81
C LEU A 4 -2.49 -6.41 22.25
N MET A 5 -2.08 -6.50 20.99
CA MET A 5 -1.59 -5.34 20.25
C MET A 5 -2.76 -4.39 20.03
N ARG A 6 -2.72 -3.23 20.66
CA ARG A 6 -3.64 -2.11 20.39
C ARG A 6 -2.95 -1.13 19.46
N GLN A 7 -3.54 -0.91 18.32
CA GLN A 7 -3.16 0.21 17.48
C GLN A 7 -3.75 1.49 18.07
N THR A 8 -2.89 2.42 18.49
CA THR A 8 -3.30 3.63 19.21
C THR A 8 -3.42 4.86 18.30
N GLY A 9 -3.01 4.76 17.04
CA GLY A 9 -3.07 5.83 16.04
C GLY A 9 -1.87 5.81 15.11
N TYR A 10 -1.78 6.83 14.27
CA TYR A 10 -0.67 7.10 13.37
C TYR A 10 0.14 8.28 13.86
N SER A 11 1.42 8.20 13.64
CA SER A 11 2.33 9.32 13.87
C SER A 11 3.31 9.40 12.71
N LEU A 12 3.72 10.60 12.39
CA LEU A 12 4.78 10.89 11.41
C LEU A 12 6.08 11.19 12.12
N LEU A 13 7.16 10.77 11.50
CA LEU A 13 8.50 11.27 11.76
C LEU A 13 8.91 12.12 10.57
N ARG A 14 9.63 13.21 10.81
CA ARG A 14 10.14 14.11 9.77
C ARG A 14 11.65 14.21 9.84
N SER A 15 12.28 14.13 8.69
CA SER A 15 13.70 14.46 8.52
C SER A 15 13.84 15.65 7.57
N ASN A 16 14.76 16.55 7.90
CA ASN A 16 15.13 17.72 7.08
C ASN A 16 16.59 17.61 6.55
N ASP A 17 17.23 16.46 6.75
CA ASP A 17 18.63 16.20 6.45
C ASP A 17 18.84 14.82 5.79
N ASN A 18 17.93 14.41 4.92
CA ASN A 18 17.95 13.14 4.16
C ASN A 18 17.99 11.87 5.06
N GLY A 19 17.38 11.95 6.23
CA GLY A 19 17.24 10.80 7.12
C GLY A 19 18.34 10.66 8.17
N ASP A 20 19.29 11.59 8.24
CA ASP A 20 20.35 11.57 9.25
C ASP A 20 19.77 11.82 10.65
N THR A 21 18.80 12.73 10.77
CA THR A 21 18.06 12.97 12.02
C THR A 21 16.56 13.02 11.79
N TRP A 22 15.78 12.70 12.83
CA TRP A 22 14.33 12.61 12.78
C TRP A 22 13.67 13.37 13.92
N GLU A 23 12.64 14.13 13.60
CA GLU A 23 11.78 14.83 14.54
C GLU A 23 10.43 14.10 14.68
N GLY A 24 9.80 14.21 15.84
CA GLY A 24 8.51 13.60 16.13
C GLY A 24 8.56 12.63 17.33
N PRO A 25 7.58 11.75 17.51
CA PRO A 25 6.44 11.49 16.61
C PRO A 25 5.38 12.60 16.61
N PHE A 26 4.91 13.00 15.45
CA PHE A 26 3.79 13.93 15.28
C PHE A 26 2.49 13.13 15.08
N PRO A 27 1.46 13.30 15.92
CA PRO A 27 0.22 12.54 15.79
C PRO A 27 -0.55 12.93 14.54
N VAL A 28 -1.06 11.94 13.81
CA VAL A 28 -1.93 12.14 12.65
C VAL A 28 -3.39 12.04 13.09
N ASN A 29 -4.19 13.05 12.76
CA ASN A 29 -5.63 12.99 12.94
C ASN A 29 -6.27 12.15 11.84
N THR A 30 -6.79 11.00 12.20
CA THR A 30 -7.44 10.07 11.26
C THR A 30 -8.96 10.12 11.28
N ALA A 31 -9.57 11.00 12.10
CA ALA A 31 -11.02 11.15 12.12
C ALA A 31 -11.58 11.54 10.73
N PRO A 32 -12.74 11.02 10.30
CA PRO A 32 -13.71 10.23 11.08
C PRO A 32 -13.44 8.71 11.09
N VAL A 33 -12.27 8.25 10.68
CA VAL A 33 -11.94 6.84 10.67
C VAL A 33 -11.79 6.30 12.08
N ALA A 34 -12.36 5.13 12.34
CA ALA A 34 -12.37 4.52 13.66
C ALA A 34 -10.97 4.25 14.19
N ARG A 35 -10.73 4.64 15.44
CA ARG A 35 -9.46 4.44 16.15
C ARG A 35 -9.43 3.17 16.98
N GLU A 36 -10.57 2.60 17.29
CA GLU A 36 -10.67 1.45 18.19
C GLU A 36 -11.01 0.19 17.41
N ASN A 37 -10.29 -0.87 17.71
CA ASN A 37 -10.53 -2.20 17.23
C ASN A 37 -11.90 -2.70 17.65
N SER A 38 -12.85 -2.62 16.79
CA SER A 38 -14.12 -3.31 16.93
C SER A 38 -14.17 -4.59 16.06
N GLY A 39 -13.03 -5.23 15.79
CA GLY A 39 -13.03 -6.52 15.14
C GLY A 39 -12.19 -6.68 13.88
N GLY A 40 -11.20 -5.81 13.63
CA GLY A 40 -10.18 -6.13 12.63
C GLY A 40 -9.89 -5.14 11.52
N CYS A 41 -10.66 -4.07 11.35
CA CYS A 41 -10.25 -2.97 10.48
C CYS A 41 -9.77 -1.80 11.34
N SER A 42 -8.54 -1.88 11.77
CA SER A 42 -7.85 -0.71 12.30
C SER A 42 -7.52 0.23 11.14
N VAL A 43 -7.36 1.52 11.43
CA VAL A 43 -6.69 2.41 10.48
C VAL A 43 -5.32 1.78 10.21
N GLY A 44 -5.20 1.13 9.08
CA GLY A 44 -3.99 0.46 8.63
C GLY A 44 -3.45 1.17 7.41
N GLY A 45 -2.26 1.63 7.47
CA GLY A 45 -1.51 2.02 6.30
C GLY A 45 -0.23 1.23 6.36
N SER A 46 -0.28 -0.01 6.00
CA SER A 46 0.88 -0.88 6.16
C SER A 46 1.58 -1.17 4.87
N GLY A 47 1.29 -0.54 3.83
CA GLY A 47 1.99 -0.86 2.60
C GLY A 47 2.68 0.34 2.04
N GLY A 48 3.90 0.61 2.25
CA GLY A 48 4.79 1.46 1.49
C GLY A 48 4.25 2.70 0.74
N GLY A 49 3.02 3.10 1.06
CA GLY A 49 2.36 4.18 0.34
C GLY A 49 3.08 5.51 0.49
N HIS A 50 3.39 6.11 -0.63
CA HIS A 50 4.04 7.42 -0.65
C HIS A 50 3.06 8.51 -0.25
N ILE A 51 3.54 9.50 0.52
CA ILE A 51 2.88 10.80 0.64
C ILE A 51 3.16 11.54 -0.68
N VAL A 52 2.09 11.99 -1.33
CA VAL A 52 2.15 12.67 -2.63
C VAL A 52 1.99 14.17 -2.42
N GLU A 53 2.90 14.95 -2.97
CA GLU A 53 2.80 16.41 -3.00
C GLU A 53 1.95 16.86 -4.20
N LEU A 54 1.02 17.78 -3.93
CA LEU A 54 0.14 18.41 -4.93
C LEU A 54 0.71 19.73 -5.42
N PRO A 55 0.27 20.26 -6.58
CA PRO A 55 0.77 21.52 -7.14
C PRO A 55 0.53 22.74 -6.28
N ASP A 56 -0.45 22.72 -5.40
CA ASP A 56 -0.76 23.77 -4.45
C ASP A 56 0.04 23.69 -3.13
N GLY A 57 0.94 22.69 -3.02
CA GLY A 57 1.74 22.41 -1.82
C GLY A 57 1.02 21.54 -0.80
N GLY A 58 -0.21 21.12 -1.08
CA GLY A 58 -0.93 20.14 -0.27
C GLY A 58 -0.26 18.76 -0.33
N LEU A 59 -0.41 17.98 0.72
CA LEU A 59 0.08 16.60 0.79
C LEU A 59 -1.10 15.65 0.86
N LEU A 60 -1.04 14.54 0.12
CA LEU A 60 -2.00 13.44 0.22
C LEU A 60 -1.32 12.18 0.75
N MET A 61 -1.98 11.50 1.67
CA MET A 61 -1.54 10.21 2.24
C MET A 61 -2.63 9.17 2.05
N PRO A 62 -2.37 8.08 1.30
CA PRO A 62 -3.33 6.99 1.15
C PRO A 62 -3.33 6.10 2.39
N LEU A 63 -4.50 5.75 2.87
CA LEU A 63 -4.72 4.87 4.03
C LEU A 63 -5.90 3.94 3.80
N GLU A 64 -6.06 2.98 4.69
CA GLU A 64 -7.23 2.12 4.77
C GLU A 64 -7.88 2.22 6.13
N GLY A 65 -9.16 1.93 6.22
CA GLY A 65 -9.88 1.90 7.49
C GLY A 65 -11.39 2.00 7.33
N ALA A 66 -12.10 1.91 8.45
CA ALA A 66 -13.55 2.04 8.51
C ALA A 66 -13.95 3.40 9.06
N ILE A 67 -14.93 4.05 8.44
CA ILE A 67 -15.55 5.26 9.02
C ILE A 67 -16.49 4.84 10.14
N THR A 68 -16.41 5.52 11.28
CA THR A 68 -17.19 5.19 12.48
C THR A 68 -18.71 5.09 12.22
N LEU A 69 -19.23 5.90 11.32
CA LEU A 69 -20.66 5.90 10.97
C LEU A 69 -21.07 4.69 10.12
N ASP A 70 -20.12 4.05 9.44
CA ASP A 70 -20.41 2.85 8.63
C ASP A 70 -20.48 1.58 9.49
N GLN A 71 -20.06 1.63 10.74
CA GLN A 71 -20.08 0.49 11.67
C GLN A 71 -21.49 0.01 12.05
N THR A 72 -22.51 0.79 11.75
CA THR A 72 -23.91 0.39 11.97
C THR A 72 -24.46 -0.54 10.90
N ALA A 73 -23.75 -0.69 9.78
CA ALA A 73 -24.13 -1.64 8.75
C ALA A 73 -23.74 -3.06 9.20
N TYR A 74 -24.74 -3.88 9.48
CA TYR A 74 -24.56 -5.28 9.83
C TYR A 74 -23.90 -6.02 8.66
N ALA A 75 -22.66 -6.43 8.85
CA ALA A 75 -21.99 -7.28 7.87
C ALA A 75 -22.57 -8.70 7.95
N PRO A 76 -23.13 -9.26 6.87
CA PRO A 76 -23.57 -10.64 6.84
C PRO A 76 -22.39 -11.57 7.19
N GLY A 77 -22.52 -12.31 8.29
CA GLY A 77 -21.48 -13.21 8.77
C GLY A 77 -20.71 -12.75 10.01
N GLY A 78 -21.03 -11.61 10.58
CA GLY A 78 -20.50 -11.16 11.88
C GLY A 78 -19.00 -10.86 11.91
N VAL A 79 -18.35 -10.73 10.75
CA VAL A 79 -16.92 -10.52 10.66
C VAL A 79 -16.62 -9.23 9.88
N GLY A 80 -16.18 -8.23 10.60
CA GLY A 80 -15.40 -7.17 10.03
C GLY A 80 -16.17 -5.93 9.59
N GLU A 81 -15.59 -4.84 9.92
CA GLU A 81 -15.95 -3.49 9.54
C GLU A 81 -15.91 -3.28 8.03
N LEU A 82 -16.66 -2.30 7.56
CA LEU A 82 -16.65 -1.85 6.18
C LEU A 82 -15.37 -1.06 5.90
N CYS A 83 -14.31 -1.78 5.52
CA CYS A 83 -13.03 -1.16 5.21
C CYS A 83 -13.06 -0.47 3.85
N ARG A 84 -12.46 0.72 3.79
CA ARG A 84 -12.28 1.50 2.56
C ARG A 84 -10.82 1.91 2.38
N VAL A 85 -10.44 2.18 1.14
CA VAL A 85 -9.25 2.97 0.83
C VAL A 85 -9.67 4.44 0.78
N PHE A 86 -8.93 5.30 1.46
CA PHE A 86 -9.20 6.73 1.53
C PHE A 86 -7.90 7.54 1.56
N THR A 87 -8.01 8.84 1.38
CA THR A 87 -6.88 9.77 1.53
C THR A 87 -7.11 10.73 2.68
N LEU A 88 -6.02 11.05 3.37
CA LEU A 88 -5.90 12.24 4.19
C LEU A 88 -5.16 13.32 3.42
N ARG A 89 -5.51 14.58 3.67
CA ARG A 89 -4.84 15.75 3.12
C ARG A 89 -4.28 16.62 4.24
N SER A 90 -3.12 17.20 3.98
CA SER A 90 -2.53 18.25 4.79
C SER A 90 -2.22 19.45 3.91
N ASP A 91 -2.59 20.65 4.37
CA ASP A 91 -2.31 21.94 3.70
C ASP A 91 -1.25 22.76 4.45
N ASP A 92 -0.59 22.18 5.45
CA ASP A 92 0.37 22.86 6.32
C ASP A 92 1.70 22.09 6.47
N GLY A 93 2.10 21.40 5.41
CA GLY A 93 3.35 20.65 5.37
C GLY A 93 3.36 19.41 6.27
N GLY A 94 2.21 18.77 6.48
CA GLY A 94 2.08 17.53 7.24
C GLY A 94 1.96 17.70 8.75
N ASN A 95 1.68 18.92 9.24
CA ASN A 95 1.45 19.15 10.68
C ASN A 95 0.05 18.74 11.10
N ASN A 96 -0.96 19.06 10.27
CA ASN A 96 -2.35 18.64 10.49
C ASN A 96 -2.86 17.88 9.28
N TRP A 97 -3.66 16.83 9.55
CA TRP A 97 -4.23 15.95 8.54
C TRP A 97 -5.73 15.85 8.73
N GLU A 98 -6.45 15.90 7.62
CA GLU A 98 -7.90 15.76 7.60
C GLU A 98 -8.32 14.72 6.55
N TYR A 99 -9.46 14.08 6.79
CA TYR A 99 -10.05 13.18 5.80
C TYR A 99 -10.38 13.97 4.53
N TRP A 100 -9.86 13.49 3.39
CA TRP A 100 -10.07 14.14 2.11
C TRP A 100 -11.12 13.45 1.27
N ALA A 101 -10.87 12.21 0.85
CA ALA A 101 -11.79 11.48 -0.01
C ALA A 101 -11.72 9.96 0.20
N THR A 102 -12.83 9.29 -0.08
CA THR A 102 -12.85 7.83 -0.30
C THR A 102 -12.34 7.52 -1.69
N VAL A 103 -11.30 6.70 -1.80
CA VAL A 103 -10.77 6.18 -3.07
C VAL A 103 -11.61 4.99 -3.54
N ALA A 104 -11.86 4.05 -2.65
CA ALA A 104 -12.62 2.83 -2.95
C ALA A 104 -13.37 2.33 -1.73
N PHE A 105 -14.58 1.83 -1.96
CA PHE A 105 -15.46 1.30 -0.92
C PHE A 105 -16.43 0.28 -1.50
N ASP A 106 -16.59 -0.85 -0.81
CA ASP A 106 -17.60 -1.85 -1.13
C ASP A 106 -18.67 -1.92 -0.03
N PRO A 107 -19.85 -1.33 -0.23
CA PRO A 107 -20.93 -1.37 0.76
C PRO A 107 -21.50 -2.78 0.99
N ALA A 108 -21.28 -3.71 0.06
CA ALA A 108 -21.67 -5.10 0.22
C ALA A 108 -20.72 -5.91 1.11
N ASN A 109 -19.55 -5.34 1.44
CA ASN A 109 -18.51 -5.98 2.25
C ASN A 109 -18.04 -7.34 1.71
N VAL A 110 -18.09 -7.50 0.40
CA VAL A 110 -17.58 -8.67 -0.32
C VAL A 110 -16.12 -8.49 -0.68
N VAL A 111 -15.73 -7.26 -1.03
CA VAL A 111 -14.37 -6.89 -1.39
C VAL A 111 -13.73 -6.17 -0.22
N TYR A 112 -12.75 -6.82 0.40
CA TYR A 112 -11.90 -6.19 1.42
C TYR A 112 -10.68 -5.58 0.74
N MET A 113 -10.45 -4.30 0.98
CA MET A 113 -9.41 -3.48 0.36
C MET A 113 -8.44 -2.99 1.41
N SER A 114 -7.14 -3.16 1.18
CA SER A 114 -6.11 -2.82 2.14
C SER A 114 -4.78 -2.45 1.49
N GLU A 115 -3.88 -1.88 2.29
CA GLU A 115 -2.49 -1.62 1.93
C GLU A 115 -2.35 -0.82 0.62
N PRO A 116 -2.93 0.39 0.54
CA PRO A 116 -2.84 1.20 -0.67
C PRO A 116 -1.47 1.84 -0.84
N SER A 117 -1.03 1.97 -2.08
CA SER A 117 0.05 2.87 -2.51
C SER A 117 -0.47 3.81 -3.58
N MET A 118 0.09 5.02 -3.64
CA MET A 118 -0.35 6.08 -4.56
C MET A 118 0.84 6.81 -5.13
N THR A 119 0.75 7.17 -6.41
CA THR A 119 1.72 8.05 -7.08
C THR A 119 0.99 9.12 -7.89
N ARG A 120 1.64 10.27 -8.07
CA ARG A 120 1.20 11.34 -8.95
C ARG A 120 2.02 11.33 -10.23
N LEU A 121 1.35 11.28 -11.36
CA LEU A 121 1.98 11.30 -12.67
C LEU A 121 2.34 12.74 -13.08
N GLN A 122 3.29 12.90 -13.98
CA GLN A 122 3.66 14.19 -14.57
C GLN A 122 2.47 14.90 -15.25
N SER A 123 1.49 14.12 -15.71
CA SER A 123 0.23 14.67 -16.23
C SER A 123 -0.65 15.34 -15.19
N GLY A 124 -0.38 15.12 -13.91
CA GLY A 124 -1.21 15.52 -12.79
C GLY A 124 -2.16 14.43 -12.28
N LYS A 125 -2.40 13.38 -13.07
CA LYS A 125 -3.23 12.25 -12.68
C LYS A 125 -2.64 11.53 -11.45
N LEU A 126 -3.50 11.17 -10.50
CA LEU A 126 -3.16 10.26 -9.41
C LEU A 126 -3.55 8.83 -9.78
N VAL A 127 -2.69 7.88 -9.43
CA VAL A 127 -2.96 6.44 -9.51
C VAL A 127 -2.81 5.86 -8.11
N CYS A 128 -3.86 5.21 -7.62
CA CYS A 128 -3.84 4.50 -6.35
C CYS A 128 -4.12 3.03 -6.60
N MET A 129 -3.27 2.13 -6.10
CA MET A 129 -3.42 0.67 -6.22
C MET A 129 -3.39 0.05 -4.83
N TRP A 130 -4.11 -1.06 -4.64
CA TRP A 130 -4.23 -1.72 -3.34
C TRP A 130 -4.41 -3.22 -3.44
N ARG A 131 -4.13 -3.89 -2.34
CA ARG A 131 -4.40 -5.30 -2.09
C ARG A 131 -5.89 -5.55 -1.97
N VAL A 132 -6.33 -6.69 -2.50
CA VAL A 132 -7.73 -7.14 -2.45
C VAL A 132 -7.85 -8.54 -1.89
N GLN A 133 -8.86 -8.74 -1.03
CA GLN A 133 -9.31 -10.02 -0.56
C GLN A 133 -10.82 -10.15 -0.73
N ILE A 134 -11.29 -11.30 -1.20
CA ILE A 134 -12.71 -11.57 -1.42
C ILE A 134 -13.27 -12.34 -0.23
N ARG A 135 -14.40 -11.88 0.31
CA ARG A 135 -15.16 -12.53 1.38
C ARG A 135 -16.29 -13.41 0.82
N PRO A 136 -16.74 -14.48 1.51
CA PRO A 136 -16.14 -15.02 2.72
C PRO A 136 -14.84 -15.81 2.44
N GLY A 137 -14.02 -15.97 3.48
CA GLY A 137 -12.80 -16.79 3.42
C GLY A 137 -11.54 -16.01 3.08
N PHE A 138 -11.61 -14.68 2.92
CA PHE A 138 -10.45 -13.80 2.70
C PHE A 138 -9.47 -14.31 1.62
N ARG A 139 -10.03 -14.75 0.50
CA ARG A 139 -9.22 -15.21 -0.64
C ARG A 139 -8.58 -14.02 -1.33
N PHE A 140 -7.26 -14.04 -1.46
CA PHE A 140 -6.53 -13.02 -2.19
C PHE A 140 -6.94 -12.99 -3.65
N ASP A 141 -7.22 -11.80 -4.15
CA ASP A 141 -7.49 -11.52 -5.56
C ASP A 141 -6.34 -10.73 -6.18
N ASN A 142 -6.44 -10.44 -7.46
CA ASN A 142 -5.56 -9.49 -8.11
C ASN A 142 -5.69 -8.12 -7.47
N MET A 143 -4.66 -7.31 -7.56
CA MET A 143 -4.70 -5.92 -7.10
C MET A 143 -5.70 -5.10 -7.92
N TRP A 144 -6.35 -4.15 -7.26
CA TRP A 144 -7.23 -3.19 -7.91
C TRP A 144 -6.63 -1.80 -7.83
N PHE A 145 -7.10 -0.91 -8.69
CA PHE A 145 -6.65 0.47 -8.72
C PHE A 145 -7.82 1.42 -9.06
N ALA A 146 -7.61 2.70 -8.77
CA ALA A 146 -8.42 3.81 -9.23
C ALA A 146 -7.53 5.00 -9.55
N THR A 147 -8.06 5.93 -10.35
CA THR A 147 -7.37 7.15 -10.77
C THR A 147 -8.16 8.39 -10.38
N SER A 148 -7.48 9.52 -10.22
CA SER A 148 -8.06 10.83 -9.99
C SER A 148 -7.42 11.85 -10.93
N GLU A 149 -8.25 12.76 -11.48
CA GLU A 149 -7.84 13.87 -12.36
C GLU A 149 -8.01 15.24 -11.67
N ASP A 150 -8.42 15.25 -10.40
CA ASP A 150 -8.77 16.45 -9.62
C ASP A 150 -8.09 16.48 -8.25
N ASP A 151 -6.80 16.14 -8.22
CA ASP A 151 -5.95 16.14 -7.04
C ASP A 151 -6.57 15.32 -5.87
N GLY A 152 -7.20 14.20 -6.20
CA GLY A 152 -7.74 13.25 -5.24
C GLY A 152 -9.11 13.63 -4.66
N ALA A 153 -9.76 14.69 -5.15
CA ALA A 153 -11.09 15.07 -4.67
C ALA A 153 -12.18 14.06 -5.08
N SER A 154 -12.02 13.46 -6.26
CA SER A 154 -12.85 12.35 -6.72
C SER A 154 -12.02 11.26 -7.41
N TRP A 155 -12.55 10.05 -7.44
CA TRP A 155 -11.86 8.88 -7.95
C TRP A 155 -12.69 8.12 -8.96
N SER A 156 -12.03 7.54 -9.95
CA SER A 156 -12.64 6.64 -10.92
C SER A 156 -13.25 5.41 -10.21
N ARG A 157 -14.15 4.71 -10.91
CA ARG A 157 -14.59 3.41 -10.43
C ARG A 157 -13.41 2.46 -10.33
N PRO A 158 -13.24 1.71 -9.20
CA PRO A 158 -12.19 0.72 -9.06
C PRO A 158 -12.15 -0.28 -10.21
N ALA A 159 -10.96 -0.52 -10.74
CA ALA A 159 -10.70 -1.48 -11.79
C ALA A 159 -9.73 -2.55 -11.31
N ARG A 160 -9.95 -3.79 -11.76
CA ARG A 160 -9.11 -4.94 -11.43
C ARG A 160 -7.93 -5.02 -12.41
N THR A 161 -6.71 -5.17 -11.88
CA THR A 161 -5.54 -5.46 -12.70
C THR A 161 -5.42 -6.96 -13.02
N PRO A 162 -4.62 -7.37 -14.00
CA PRO A 162 -4.23 -8.77 -14.17
C PRO A 162 -3.15 -9.22 -13.16
N LEU A 163 -2.58 -8.30 -12.37
CA LEU A 163 -1.46 -8.55 -11.47
C LEU A 163 -1.94 -9.14 -10.14
N TRP A 164 -1.33 -10.24 -9.74
CA TRP A 164 -1.57 -10.86 -8.44
C TRP A 164 -0.35 -10.66 -7.55
N GLY A 165 -0.54 -10.05 -6.42
CA GLY A 165 0.51 -9.79 -5.43
C GLY A 165 0.03 -8.78 -4.40
N TYR A 166 0.84 -8.54 -3.33
CA TYR A 166 0.54 -7.58 -2.28
C TYR A 166 1.65 -7.46 -1.24
N PRO A 167 1.71 -6.30 -0.57
CA PRO A 167 1.12 -5.05 -1.00
C PRO A 167 1.85 -4.47 -2.21
N PRO A 168 1.21 -3.55 -2.97
CA PRO A 168 1.91 -2.80 -4.00
C PRO A 168 2.66 -1.61 -3.44
N ASP A 169 3.69 -1.16 -4.18
CA ASP A 169 4.21 0.20 -4.12
C ASP A 169 4.39 0.75 -5.54
N LEU A 170 4.11 2.04 -5.74
CA LEU A 170 4.00 2.69 -7.04
C LEU A 170 4.91 3.89 -7.16
N ILE A 171 5.62 4.01 -8.29
CA ILE A 171 6.27 5.26 -8.69
C ILE A 171 6.04 5.53 -10.18
N GLN A 172 6.07 6.79 -10.57
CA GLN A 172 6.34 7.13 -11.98
C GLN A 172 7.84 7.18 -12.21
N LEU A 173 8.30 6.51 -13.25
CA LEU A 173 9.68 6.53 -13.72
C LEU A 173 9.99 7.84 -14.45
N GLN A 174 11.28 8.18 -14.56
CA GLN A 174 11.74 9.39 -15.27
C GLN A 174 11.34 9.41 -16.75
N ASP A 175 11.15 8.23 -17.37
CA ASP A 175 10.70 8.09 -18.74
C ASP A 175 9.18 8.21 -18.91
N GLY A 176 8.44 8.42 -17.83
CA GLY A 176 7.01 8.62 -17.81
C GLY A 176 6.19 7.35 -17.55
N ARG A 177 6.77 6.16 -17.68
CA ARG A 177 6.11 4.89 -17.35
C ARG A 177 5.84 4.79 -15.85
N VAL A 178 4.89 3.95 -15.46
CA VAL A 178 4.56 3.68 -14.06
C VAL A 178 5.04 2.29 -13.68
N LEU A 179 5.85 2.20 -12.63
CA LEU A 179 6.31 0.95 -12.05
C LEU A 179 5.49 0.63 -10.81
N ALA A 180 4.89 -0.56 -10.79
CA ALA A 180 4.37 -1.19 -9.60
C ALA A 180 5.33 -2.29 -9.15
N VAL A 181 5.70 -2.28 -7.86
CA VAL A 181 6.43 -3.39 -7.23
C VAL A 181 5.54 -4.02 -6.16
N TYR A 182 5.61 -5.33 -5.98
CA TYR A 182 4.73 -6.03 -5.05
C TYR A 182 5.31 -7.38 -4.60
N GLY A 183 4.93 -7.81 -3.39
CA GLY A 183 5.25 -9.15 -2.90
C GLY A 183 4.44 -10.20 -3.64
N TYR A 184 5.10 -11.25 -4.11
CA TYR A 184 4.48 -12.39 -4.80
C TYR A 184 4.55 -13.64 -3.92
N ARG A 185 3.39 -14.05 -3.37
CA ARG A 185 3.29 -15.11 -2.36
C ARG A 185 2.62 -16.38 -2.91
N ARG A 186 2.99 -16.76 -4.12
CA ARG A 186 2.67 -18.03 -4.76
C ARG A 186 3.96 -18.78 -5.05
N ASP A 187 3.85 -20.00 -5.59
CA ASP A 187 5.01 -20.77 -6.05
C ASP A 187 5.92 -19.90 -6.90
N GLU A 188 7.23 -20.00 -6.63
CA GLU A 188 8.25 -19.00 -6.95
C GLU A 188 8.03 -17.68 -6.20
N PHE A 189 7.91 -17.79 -4.86
CA PHE A 189 7.80 -16.63 -3.97
C PHE A 189 8.85 -15.56 -4.31
N GLY A 190 8.53 -14.31 -4.01
CA GLY A 190 9.50 -13.25 -4.22
C GLY A 190 8.87 -11.87 -4.33
N VAL A 191 9.61 -10.96 -4.92
CA VAL A 191 9.18 -9.62 -5.25
C VAL A 191 9.15 -9.47 -6.76
N ARG A 192 8.06 -8.95 -7.29
CA ARG A 192 7.89 -8.69 -8.72
C ARG A 192 7.67 -7.22 -8.99
N GLY A 193 8.00 -6.83 -10.21
CA GLY A 193 7.68 -5.54 -10.78
C GLY A 193 6.82 -5.70 -12.04
N CYS A 194 6.01 -4.70 -12.33
CA CYS A 194 5.29 -4.58 -13.59
C CYS A 194 5.27 -3.14 -14.04
N VAL A 195 5.47 -2.91 -15.34
CA VAL A 195 5.47 -1.57 -15.93
C VAL A 195 4.19 -1.34 -16.72
N SER A 196 3.61 -0.16 -16.56
CA SER A 196 2.50 0.36 -17.33
C SER A 196 2.89 1.68 -18.00
N GLU A 197 2.46 1.90 -19.24
CA GLU A 197 2.72 3.16 -19.98
C GLU A 197 1.91 4.35 -19.43
N ASP A 198 0.78 4.09 -18.79
CA ASP A 198 -0.22 5.10 -18.40
C ASP A 198 -0.69 4.99 -16.94
N GLY A 199 -0.25 3.95 -16.21
CA GLY A 199 -0.70 3.62 -14.86
C GLY A 199 -2.09 2.99 -14.78
N GLU A 200 -2.75 2.75 -15.92
CA GLU A 200 -4.09 2.15 -16.01
C GLU A 200 -4.07 0.83 -16.79
N SER A 201 -3.25 0.75 -17.84
CA SER A 201 -3.11 -0.42 -18.70
C SER A 201 -2.01 -1.34 -18.18
N TRP A 202 -2.40 -2.36 -17.43
CA TRP A 202 -1.48 -3.33 -16.84
C TRP A 202 -1.52 -4.66 -17.61
N SER A 203 -0.35 -5.24 -17.93
CA SER A 203 -0.22 -6.55 -18.58
C SER A 203 0.78 -7.42 -17.85
N LYS A 204 0.48 -8.72 -17.74
CA LYS A 204 1.44 -9.70 -17.24
C LYS A 204 2.66 -9.87 -18.13
N ASP A 205 2.56 -9.50 -19.39
CA ASP A 205 3.69 -9.55 -20.32
C ASP A 205 4.80 -8.56 -19.93
N ASN A 206 4.44 -7.52 -19.16
CA ASN A 206 5.35 -6.50 -18.62
C ASN A 206 5.79 -6.81 -17.17
N GLU A 207 5.42 -7.98 -16.64
CA GLU A 207 5.82 -8.42 -15.30
C GLU A 207 7.23 -9.00 -15.33
N PHE A 208 8.05 -8.67 -14.33
CA PHE A 208 9.40 -9.19 -14.17
C PHE A 208 9.71 -9.51 -12.70
N THR A 209 10.66 -10.40 -12.49
CA THR A 209 11.09 -10.81 -11.14
C THR A 209 12.21 -9.90 -10.65
N ILE A 210 12.03 -9.34 -9.44
CA ILE A 210 13.03 -8.56 -8.72
C ILE A 210 13.80 -9.45 -7.74
N SER A 211 13.09 -10.33 -7.04
CA SER A 211 13.66 -11.34 -6.16
C SER A 211 12.86 -12.64 -6.26
N THR A 212 13.55 -13.76 -6.10
CA THR A 212 12.95 -15.11 -6.07
C THR A 212 12.56 -15.58 -4.67
N GLY A 213 12.51 -14.67 -3.69
CA GLY A 213 11.94 -14.94 -2.37
C GLY A 213 12.85 -15.69 -1.39
N GLY A 214 14.12 -15.81 -1.73
CA GLY A 214 15.07 -16.55 -0.89
C GLY A 214 14.72 -18.05 -0.81
N ASP A 215 15.44 -18.76 0.05
CA ASP A 215 15.33 -20.21 0.19
C ASP A 215 14.58 -20.64 1.48
N ALA A 216 13.65 -19.86 1.96
CA ALA A 216 12.88 -20.22 3.12
C ALA A 216 12.07 -21.51 2.87
N ASP A 217 12.22 -22.51 3.73
CA ASP A 217 11.45 -23.75 3.61
C ASP A 217 9.95 -23.47 3.87
N PRO A 218 9.07 -23.69 2.87
CA PRO A 218 7.64 -23.43 3.02
C PRO A 218 6.98 -24.28 4.11
N SER A 219 7.61 -25.36 4.57
CA SER A 219 7.10 -26.18 5.66
C SER A 219 7.36 -25.57 7.06
N VAL A 220 8.35 -24.67 7.16
CA VAL A 220 8.76 -24.02 8.42
C VAL A 220 8.15 -22.64 8.57
N VAL A 221 8.01 -21.92 7.46
CA VAL A 221 7.46 -20.57 7.45
C VAL A 221 6.07 -20.61 6.82
N ASN A 222 5.09 -20.07 7.53
CA ASN A 222 3.76 -19.90 6.97
C ASN A 222 3.87 -19.11 5.66
N GLN A 223 3.49 -19.73 4.55
CA GLN A 223 3.59 -19.19 3.19
C GLN A 223 3.03 -17.75 3.02
N TYR A 224 2.26 -17.25 3.99
CA TYR A 224 1.74 -15.89 4.00
C TYR A 224 2.77 -14.81 4.39
N TRP A 225 3.95 -15.21 4.90
CA TRP A 225 4.93 -14.29 5.48
C TRP A 225 6.29 -14.26 4.76
N HIS A 226 6.47 -15.02 3.69
CA HIS A 226 7.79 -15.25 3.06
C HIS A 226 8.45 -14.01 2.49
N THR A 227 7.69 -13.11 1.91
CA THR A 227 8.22 -11.89 1.29
C THR A 227 7.12 -10.86 1.18
N ALA A 228 7.42 -9.63 1.45
CA ALA A 228 6.46 -8.57 1.25
C ALA A 228 7.01 -7.16 1.50
N TYR A 229 6.08 -6.22 1.37
CA TYR A 229 6.22 -4.81 1.72
C TYR A 229 7.40 -4.16 0.99
N PRO A 230 7.46 -4.31 -0.33
CA PRO A 230 8.46 -3.59 -1.10
C PRO A 230 8.20 -2.09 -1.04
N SER A 231 9.28 -1.32 -1.06
CA SER A 231 9.24 0.12 -1.26
C SER A 231 10.22 0.47 -2.37
N VAL A 232 9.81 1.32 -3.30
CA VAL A 232 10.55 1.62 -4.52
C VAL A 232 10.83 3.11 -4.68
N VAL A 233 12.01 3.42 -5.20
CA VAL A 233 12.40 4.76 -5.60
C VAL A 233 13.28 4.68 -6.85
N GLN A 234 13.24 5.71 -7.69
CA GLN A 234 14.20 5.90 -8.76
C GLN A 234 15.14 7.06 -8.42
N CYS A 235 16.44 6.78 -8.42
CA CYS A 235 17.48 7.77 -8.20
C CYS A 235 17.65 8.69 -9.43
N GLU A 236 18.30 9.83 -9.26
CA GLU A 236 18.57 10.81 -10.33
C GLU A 236 19.35 10.20 -11.51
N ASP A 237 20.23 9.24 -11.26
CA ASP A 237 20.99 8.54 -12.29
C ASP A 237 20.17 7.47 -13.05
N GLY A 238 18.87 7.36 -12.78
CA GLY A 238 17.94 6.41 -13.37
C GLY A 238 17.96 5.02 -12.71
N THR A 239 18.78 4.80 -11.67
CA THR A 239 18.80 3.54 -10.94
C THR A 239 17.51 3.39 -10.13
N VAL A 240 16.80 2.29 -10.31
CA VAL A 240 15.67 1.89 -9.46
C VAL A 240 16.21 1.12 -8.26
N VAL A 241 15.76 1.51 -7.08
CA VAL A 241 16.11 0.87 -5.81
C VAL A 241 14.83 0.35 -5.19
N VAL A 242 14.80 -0.95 -4.87
CA VAL A 242 13.67 -1.60 -4.21
C VAL A 242 14.15 -2.19 -2.90
N ALA A 243 13.57 -1.74 -1.80
CA ALA A 243 13.78 -2.31 -0.47
C ALA A 243 12.59 -3.22 -0.11
N TYR A 244 12.85 -4.38 0.45
CA TYR A 244 11.82 -5.36 0.82
C TYR A 244 12.33 -6.29 1.91
N HIS A 245 11.45 -7.08 2.50
CA HIS A 245 11.88 -8.12 3.44
C HIS A 245 11.68 -9.52 2.86
N GLU A 246 12.56 -10.42 3.24
CA GLU A 246 12.48 -11.86 2.99
C GLU A 246 12.93 -12.63 4.24
N TYR A 247 12.59 -13.91 4.31
CA TYR A 247 13.07 -14.75 5.39
C TYR A 247 14.38 -15.42 5.01
N SER A 248 15.36 -15.40 5.94
CA SER A 248 16.61 -16.12 5.80
C SER A 248 16.42 -17.64 5.88
N LYS A 249 17.40 -18.39 5.34
CA LYS A 249 17.53 -19.83 5.55
C LYS A 249 17.86 -20.12 7.01
N GLY A 250 17.26 -21.15 7.60
CA GLY A 250 17.67 -21.68 8.90
C GLY A 250 16.54 -22.33 9.69
N GLU A 251 16.89 -22.98 10.79
CA GLU A 251 15.92 -23.62 11.71
C GLU A 251 14.98 -22.60 12.37
N LEU A 252 15.43 -21.35 12.49
CA LEU A 252 14.64 -20.20 12.94
C LEU A 252 14.77 -19.11 11.86
N PRO A 253 13.89 -19.09 10.85
CA PRO A 253 13.97 -18.10 9.80
C PRO A 253 13.79 -16.69 10.36
N LEU A 254 14.80 -15.86 10.18
CA LEU A 254 14.76 -14.45 10.54
C LEU A 254 14.24 -13.63 9.35
N GLN A 255 13.47 -12.64 9.65
CA GLN A 255 13.06 -11.66 8.66
C GLN A 255 14.23 -10.69 8.42
N GLU A 256 14.69 -10.63 7.19
CA GLU A 256 15.82 -9.79 6.78
C GLU A 256 15.34 -8.72 5.80
N MET A 257 15.99 -7.56 5.85
CA MET A 257 15.77 -6.48 4.90
C MET A 257 16.76 -6.61 3.75
N TRP A 258 16.24 -6.58 2.53
CA TRP A 258 16.99 -6.68 1.29
C TRP A 258 16.84 -5.43 0.45
N VAL A 259 17.83 -5.15 -0.37
CA VAL A 259 17.80 -4.06 -1.34
C VAL A 259 18.31 -4.55 -2.69
N THR A 260 17.47 -4.45 -3.70
CA THR A 260 17.83 -4.71 -5.10
C THR A 260 17.94 -3.40 -5.87
N ARG A 261 18.96 -3.31 -6.73
CA ARG A 261 19.21 -2.15 -7.60
C ARG A 261 19.31 -2.60 -9.04
N PHE A 262 18.62 -1.88 -9.94
CA PHE A 262 18.65 -2.16 -11.37
C PHE A 262 18.35 -0.90 -12.18
N LYS A 263 18.56 -0.95 -13.49
CA LYS A 263 18.10 0.08 -14.43
C LYS A 263 17.00 -0.50 -15.30
N MET A 264 15.99 0.31 -15.57
CA MET A 264 14.98 -0.04 -16.57
C MET A 264 15.58 0.09 -17.95
N GLY A 265 15.30 -0.91 -18.80
CA GLY A 265 15.71 -0.90 -20.20
C GLY A 265 14.78 -0.06 -21.06
#